data_4476b7469bd1358219dc83cde6d9fc6c
#
_entry.id   4476b7469bd1358219dc83cde6d9fc6c
#
_cell.length_a   1.000
_cell.length_b   1.000
_cell.length_c   1.000
_cell.angle_alpha   90.00
_cell.angle_beta   90.00
_cell.angle_gamma   90.00
#
_symmetry.space_group_name_H-M   'P 1'
#
loop_
_entity.id
_entity.type
_entity.pdbx_description
1 polymer ?
#
loop_
_entity_poly.entity_id
_entity_poly.type
_entity_poly.pdbx_seq_one_letter_code
_entity_poly.pdbx_strand_id
1 'polypeptide(L)'
;MPLTTDTKKVMFEIYRDADYGGRYRVVYFTELGEHDKETEIENAMRGEHIFDGFLLHRERNQAKQVVDEILDRLNRGENVDENAIRESLQRYLA
;
A
#
# COMPACT_ATOMS: atom_id res chain seq x y z
N MET A 1 -20.10 18.09 -20.00
CA MET A 1 -20.16 17.34 -19.55
C MET A 1 -19.59 16.92 -18.50
N PRO A 2 -20.18 16.56 -17.79
CA PRO A 2 -19.43 16.21 -16.68
C PRO A 2 -18.46 15.16 -17.02
N LEU A 3 -17.39 15.24 -16.40
CA LEU A 3 -16.41 14.25 -16.57
C LEU A 3 -16.83 13.03 -15.86
N THR A 4 -16.79 11.96 -16.56
CA THR A 4 -17.03 10.67 -15.95
C THR A 4 -15.75 10.01 -15.51
N THR A 5 -14.62 10.66 -15.75
CA THR A 5 -13.35 10.11 -15.35
C THR A 5 -13.25 10.09 -13.83
N ASP A 6 -12.98 8.92 -13.30
CA ASP A 6 -12.77 8.76 -11.88
C ASP A 6 -11.34 9.17 -11.55
N THR A 7 -11.20 10.35 -10.97
CA THR A 7 -9.89 10.87 -10.58
C THR A 7 -9.55 10.58 -9.12
N LYS A 8 -10.43 9.87 -8.43
CA LYS A 8 -10.17 9.54 -7.04
C LYS A 8 -8.97 8.60 -6.91
N LYS A 9 -8.21 8.84 -5.87
CA LYS A 9 -7.01 8.08 -5.59
C LYS A 9 -7.04 7.55 -4.18
N VAL A 10 -6.41 6.40 -3.97
CA VAL A 10 -6.25 5.81 -2.65
C VAL A 10 -4.77 5.84 -2.33
N MET A 11 -4.40 6.58 -1.31
CA MET A 11 -3.02 6.61 -0.87
C MET A 11 -2.73 5.36 -0.05
N PHE A 12 -1.56 4.78 -0.26
CA PHE A 12 -1.12 3.61 0.49
C PHE A 12 0.35 3.72 0.84
N GLU A 13 0.74 3.00 1.88
CA GLU A 13 2.14 2.90 2.26
C GLU A 13 2.46 1.48 2.69
N ILE A 14 3.52 0.92 2.13
CA ILE A 14 4.08 -0.36 2.57
C ILE A 14 5.21 -0.04 3.52
N TYR A 15 5.19 -0.65 4.70
CA TYR A 15 6.17 -0.38 5.74
C TYR A 15 6.56 -1.67 6.45
N ARG A 16 7.71 -1.64 7.11
CA ARG A 16 8.16 -2.76 7.92
C ARG A 16 7.92 -2.42 9.39
N ASP A 17 7.16 -3.27 10.06
CA ASP A 17 6.79 -3.07 11.45
C ASP A 17 7.81 -3.79 12.35
N ALA A 18 8.76 -3.02 12.87
CA ALA A 18 9.82 -3.58 13.69
C ALA A 18 9.30 -4.16 15.02
N ASP A 19 8.17 -3.66 15.52
CA ASP A 19 7.60 -4.12 16.78
C ASP A 19 7.00 -5.52 16.69
N TYR A 20 6.73 -5.99 15.46
CA TYR A 20 6.17 -7.31 15.23
C TYR A 20 7.13 -8.19 14.44
N GLY A 21 8.38 -8.23 14.88
CA GLY A 21 9.38 -9.10 14.28
C GLY A 21 9.82 -8.71 12.89
N GLY A 22 9.62 -7.46 12.52
CA GLY A 22 10.01 -6.98 11.21
C GLY A 22 9.09 -7.40 10.08
N ARG A 23 7.82 -7.61 10.39
CA ARG A 23 6.84 -7.98 9.38
C ARG A 23 6.48 -6.80 8.50
N TYR A 24 6.31 -7.06 7.21
CA TYR A 24 5.89 -6.03 6.25
C TYR A 24 4.37 -5.91 6.23
N ARG A 25 3.89 -4.69 6.23
CA ARG A 25 2.46 -4.38 6.29
C ARG A 25 2.13 -3.24 5.32
N VAL A 26 0.83 -3.01 5.08
CA VAL A 26 0.37 -1.90 4.25
C VAL A 26 -0.76 -1.17 4.97
N VAL A 27 -0.79 0.15 4.80
CA VAL A 27 -1.90 0.97 5.24
C VAL A 27 -2.51 1.69 4.04
N TYR A 28 -3.84 1.74 3.99
CA TYR A 28 -4.61 2.47 2.97
C TYR A 28 -5.32 3.63 3.67
N PHE A 29 -4.90 4.84 3.35
CA PHE A 29 -5.27 6.01 4.15
C PHE A 29 -6.73 6.42 4.08
N THR A 30 -7.42 6.10 3.00
CA THR A 30 -8.79 6.58 2.80
C THR A 30 -9.87 5.54 3.06
N GLU A 31 -9.51 4.29 3.28
CA GLU A 31 -10.48 3.20 3.40
C GLU A 31 -10.60 2.59 4.79
N LEU A 32 -9.78 3.03 5.73
CA LEU A 32 -9.84 2.52 7.09
C LEU A 32 -10.83 3.31 7.92
N GLY A 33 -11.45 2.66 8.89
CA GLY A 33 -12.24 3.33 9.90
C GLY A 33 -11.35 4.24 10.73
N GLU A 34 -11.98 5.16 11.48
CA GLU A 34 -11.22 6.18 12.20
C GLU A 34 -10.19 5.59 13.17
N HIS A 35 -10.61 4.64 13.99
CA HIS A 35 -9.71 4.03 14.97
C HIS A 35 -8.62 3.21 14.30
N ASP A 36 -9.00 2.43 13.31
CA ASP A 36 -8.03 1.60 12.60
C ASP A 36 -7.03 2.46 11.83
N LYS A 37 -7.53 3.56 11.25
CA LYS A 37 -6.69 4.48 10.51
C LYS A 37 -5.62 5.11 11.41
N GLU A 38 -6.01 5.57 12.59
CA GLU A 38 -5.04 6.16 13.52
C GLU A 38 -3.96 5.17 13.90
N THR A 39 -4.37 3.95 14.28
CA THR A 39 -3.43 2.91 14.70
C THR A 39 -2.49 2.53 13.57
N GLU A 40 -3.01 2.32 12.38
CA GLU A 40 -2.19 1.92 11.23
C GLU A 40 -1.26 3.04 10.79
N ILE A 41 -1.72 4.28 10.83
CA ILE A 41 -0.85 5.42 10.51
C ILE A 41 0.28 5.54 11.53
N GLU A 42 -0.04 5.40 12.83
CA GLU A 42 1.00 5.41 13.85
C GLU A 42 2.03 4.31 13.64
N ASN A 43 1.55 3.10 13.34
CA ASN A 43 2.45 1.98 13.06
C ASN A 43 3.34 2.26 11.85
N ALA A 44 2.76 2.81 10.79
CA ALA A 44 3.52 3.16 9.60
C ALA A 44 4.56 4.24 9.89
N MET A 45 4.21 5.23 10.69
CA MET A 45 5.13 6.31 11.05
C MET A 45 6.31 5.83 11.90
N ARG A 46 6.10 4.80 12.72
CA ARG A 46 7.17 4.22 13.52
C ARG A 46 7.94 3.14 12.77
N GLY A 47 7.36 2.65 11.69
CA GLY A 47 7.96 1.59 10.90
C GLY A 47 8.97 2.11 9.90
N GLU A 48 9.66 1.17 9.27
CA GLU A 48 10.57 1.49 8.19
C GLU A 48 9.78 1.63 6.89
N HIS A 49 9.91 2.79 6.25
CA HIS A 49 9.24 3.04 4.98
C HIS A 49 9.83 2.16 3.87
N ILE A 50 8.96 1.51 3.12
CA ILE A 50 9.38 0.66 2.00
C ILE A 50 8.92 1.28 0.68
N PHE A 51 7.62 1.58 0.53
CA PHE A 51 7.09 2.12 -0.71
C PHE A 51 5.76 2.81 -0.42
N ASP A 52 5.51 3.92 -1.10
CA ASP A 52 4.21 4.57 -1.02
C ASP A 52 3.78 5.06 -2.40
N GLY A 53 2.52 5.44 -2.49
CA GLY A 53 1.98 5.97 -3.73
C GLY A 53 0.48 6.13 -3.66
N PHE A 54 -0.09 6.40 -4.81
CA PHE A 54 -1.54 6.54 -4.97
C PHE A 54 -2.03 5.51 -5.97
N LEU A 55 -3.08 4.78 -5.60
CA LEU A 55 -3.72 3.81 -6.48
C LEU A 55 -4.95 4.45 -7.13
N LEU A 56 -5.24 4.04 -8.35
CA LEU A 56 -6.48 4.42 -9.01
C LEU A 56 -7.66 3.82 -8.24
N HIS A 57 -8.55 4.65 -7.74
CA HIS A 57 -9.62 4.21 -6.87
C HIS A 57 -10.50 3.13 -7.50
N ARG A 58 -10.85 3.28 -8.77
CA ARG A 58 -11.75 2.32 -9.42
C ARG A 58 -11.13 0.94 -9.63
N GLU A 59 -9.80 0.83 -9.56
CA GLU A 59 -9.10 -0.44 -9.71
C GLU A 59 -8.46 -0.90 -8.40
N ARG A 60 -8.88 -0.31 -7.29
CA ARG A 60 -8.24 -0.55 -6.00
C ARG A 60 -8.27 -2.00 -5.55
N ASN A 61 -9.34 -2.72 -5.89
CA ASN A 61 -9.45 -4.12 -5.45
C ASN A 61 -8.40 -5.00 -6.14
N GLN A 62 -8.20 -4.79 -7.44
CA GLN A 62 -7.17 -5.51 -8.16
C GLN A 62 -5.77 -5.11 -7.66
N ALA A 63 -5.58 -3.82 -7.44
CA ALA A 63 -4.31 -3.32 -6.93
C ALA A 63 -3.99 -3.88 -5.55
N LYS A 64 -4.99 -3.98 -4.68
CA LYS A 64 -4.78 -4.55 -3.33
C LYS A 64 -4.34 -6.01 -3.39
N GLN A 65 -4.86 -6.77 -4.35
CA GLN A 65 -4.41 -8.15 -4.54
C GLN A 65 -2.93 -8.21 -4.89
N VAL A 66 -2.48 -7.31 -5.77
CA VAL A 66 -1.06 -7.24 -6.13
C VAL A 66 -0.22 -6.81 -4.93
N VAL A 67 -0.70 -5.83 -4.16
CA VAL A 67 -0.02 -5.40 -2.94
C VAL A 67 0.11 -6.57 -1.96
N ASP A 68 -0.95 -7.35 -1.78
CA ASP A 68 -0.92 -8.50 -0.87
C ASP A 68 0.11 -9.53 -1.34
N GLU A 69 0.22 -9.77 -2.64
CA GLU A 69 1.26 -10.66 -3.17
C GLU A 69 2.66 -10.13 -2.89
N ILE A 70 2.84 -8.82 -3.04
CA ILE A 70 4.12 -8.19 -2.73
C ILE A 70 4.46 -8.37 -1.25
N LEU A 71 3.48 -8.13 -0.38
CA LEU A 71 3.67 -8.33 1.06
C LEU A 71 4.03 -9.77 1.39
N ASP A 72 3.36 -10.74 0.78
CA ASP A 72 3.68 -12.15 1.00
C ASP A 72 5.12 -12.46 0.60
N ARG A 73 5.57 -11.92 -0.52
CA ARG A 73 6.94 -12.13 -0.98
C ARG A 73 7.95 -11.50 -0.02
N LEU A 74 7.69 -10.27 0.41
CA LEU A 74 8.55 -9.59 1.37
C LEU A 74 8.61 -10.35 2.69
N ASN A 75 7.46 -10.84 3.15
CA ASN A 75 7.39 -11.56 4.42
C ASN A 75 7.99 -12.97 4.35
N ARG A 76 8.19 -13.50 3.15
CA ARG A 76 8.93 -14.75 2.96
C ARG A 76 10.43 -14.53 2.86
N GLY A 77 10.88 -13.29 2.93
CA GLY A 77 12.30 -12.98 2.85
C GLY A 77 12.83 -12.76 1.44
N GLU A 78 11.96 -12.63 0.45
CA GLU A 78 12.38 -12.34 -0.91
C GLU A 78 12.85 -10.91 -1.03
N ASN A 79 13.84 -10.70 -1.88
CA ASN A 79 14.35 -9.35 -2.13
C ASN A 79 13.49 -8.68 -3.20
N VAL A 80 12.52 -7.89 -2.75
CA VAL A 80 11.62 -7.14 -3.65
C VAL A 80 11.93 -5.66 -3.44
N ASP A 81 12.68 -5.07 -4.37
CA ASP A 81 13.09 -3.68 -4.22
C ASP A 81 12.00 -2.73 -4.72
N GLU A 82 12.25 -1.43 -4.55
CA GLU A 82 11.29 -0.40 -4.93
C GLU A 82 10.92 -0.48 -6.41
N ASN A 83 11.88 -0.75 -7.27
CA ASN A 83 11.63 -0.83 -8.70
C ASN A 83 10.72 -2.01 -9.04
N ALA A 84 10.92 -3.15 -8.39
CA ALA A 84 10.09 -4.33 -8.59
C ALA A 84 8.65 -4.07 -8.13
N ILE A 85 8.49 -3.37 -7.01
CA ILE A 85 7.16 -3.00 -6.51
C ILE A 85 6.48 -2.06 -7.50
N ARG A 86 7.20 -1.06 -7.96
CA ARG A 86 6.67 -0.08 -8.91
C ARG A 86 6.23 -0.74 -10.21
N GLU A 87 7.04 -1.64 -10.74
CA GLU A 87 6.70 -2.37 -11.96
C GLU A 87 5.44 -3.21 -11.77
N SER A 88 5.33 -3.89 -10.63
CA SER A 88 4.17 -4.73 -10.35
C SER A 88 2.87 -3.94 -10.24
N LEU A 89 2.96 -2.70 -9.79
CA LEU A 89 1.79 -1.85 -9.56
C LEU A 89 1.61 -0.81 -10.66
N GLN A 90 2.47 -0.76 -11.65
CA GLN A 90 2.52 0.32 -12.64
C GLN A 90 1.16 0.65 -13.26
N ARG A 91 0.38 -0.36 -13.61
CA ARG A 91 -0.91 -0.15 -14.26
C ARG A 91 -1.98 0.39 -13.31
N TYR A 92 -1.74 0.30 -12.01
CA TYR A 92 -2.70 0.74 -10.98
C TYR A 92 -2.29 2.04 -10.31
N LEU A 93 -1.08 2.50 -10.53
CA LEU A 93 -0.62 3.74 -9.92
C LEU A 93 -1.19 4.96 -10.62
N ALA A 94 -1.62 5.92 -9.82
CA ALA A 94 -2.16 7.17 -10.32
C ALA A 94 -1.07 8.17 -10.65
#